data_6899ce51e3511488873583a1fb5d0911
#
_entry.id   6899ce51e3511488873583a1fb5d0911
#
_cell.length_a   1.000
_cell.length_b   1.000
_cell.length_c   1.000
_cell.angle_alpha   90.00
_cell.angle_beta   90.00
_cell.angle_gamma   90.00
#
_symmetry.space_group_name_H-M   'P 1'
#
loop_
_entity.id
_entity.type
_entity.pdbx_description
1 polymer ?
#
loop_
_entity_poly.entity_id
_entity_poly.type
_entity_poly.pdbx_seq_one_letter_code
_entity_poly.pdbx_strand_id
1 'polypeptide(L)'
;MKRPSLITLLLLLISIRLTAQESDGLAPEITDLNSADVSYNAEKNLPDLKHPFIATEPNDRNDGIPVGKLEKKDAVLAFTKEIAEGKHGDIDSLLLSLDGELIFESYYRRGRANYPHYQMSITKSYTAMAIGRAIQLGHLTMEDLDKPVVSFLKEIDQTKLVEGAKSITLAEAMNMKSGIRIDQSTAKELMKSQGKLKGQGQIQAYLENSAPIPAAPREFKYQGSDPSMTMQVLEAVVPGSAADFIKKEVLGKMGITNYGWQDDISDLPKSAAGSSMRSRDMLKWGLMTMNEGEWNGEQLIPAEFVRKATEKINTNPQGTSYGYFWWSHEMIVGDKNYLCKSGRGAGGQFILMIPALDLIMVITAHQKGMGKMLKTAEEKILPLFVSTNSQ
;
A
#
# COMPACT_ATOMS: atom_id res chain seq x y z
N MET A 1 19.95 63.47 -41.85
CA MET A 1 18.90 62.53 -41.57
C MET A 1 19.47 61.11 -41.73
N LYS A 2 19.80 60.41 -40.61
CA LYS A 2 20.26 59.00 -40.59
C LYS A 2 19.17 58.16 -40.03
N ARG A 3 18.72 57.17 -40.80
CA ARG A 3 17.72 56.17 -40.36
C ARG A 3 18.39 55.13 -39.43
N PRO A 4 17.77 54.71 -38.33
CA PRO A 4 18.30 53.63 -37.54
C PRO A 4 17.94 52.28 -38.16
N SER A 5 18.91 51.36 -38.16
CA SER A 5 18.83 49.99 -38.60
C SER A 5 18.03 49.15 -37.59
N LEU A 6 17.01 48.43 -38.06
CA LEU A 6 16.18 47.52 -37.29
C LEU A 6 16.92 46.17 -37.17
N ILE A 7 17.51 45.89 -36.00
CA ILE A 7 18.07 44.56 -35.68
C ILE A 7 16.90 43.68 -35.24
N THR A 8 16.48 42.79 -36.11
CA THR A 8 15.49 41.75 -35.81
C THR A 8 16.15 40.66 -34.95
N LEU A 9 15.87 40.67 -33.66
CA LEU A 9 16.30 39.63 -32.74
C LEU A 9 15.45 38.38 -32.98
N LEU A 10 15.98 37.38 -33.67
CA LEU A 10 15.37 36.07 -33.88
C LEU A 10 15.55 35.24 -32.60
N LEU A 11 14.55 35.25 -31.71
CA LEU A 11 14.46 34.33 -30.58
C LEU A 11 14.23 32.93 -31.11
N LEU A 12 15.30 32.13 -31.16
CA LEU A 12 15.25 30.70 -31.39
C LEU A 12 14.65 30.05 -30.11
N LEU A 13 13.34 29.81 -30.10
CA LEU A 13 12.69 28.92 -29.14
C LEU A 13 13.17 27.50 -29.42
N ILE A 14 14.25 27.09 -28.78
CA ILE A 14 14.61 25.67 -28.69
C ILE A 14 13.57 25.02 -27.79
N SER A 15 12.51 24.52 -28.40
CA SER A 15 11.60 23.57 -27.72
C SER A 15 12.39 22.27 -27.50
N ILE A 16 12.94 22.09 -26.31
CA ILE A 16 13.43 20.79 -25.88
C ILE A 16 12.19 19.86 -25.89
N ARG A 17 12.04 19.12 -26.99
CA ARG A 17 11.11 18.00 -27.01
C ARG A 17 11.71 16.97 -26.05
N LEU A 18 11.17 16.86 -24.83
CA LEU A 18 11.35 15.68 -24.01
C LEU A 18 10.75 14.51 -24.82
N THR A 19 11.59 13.78 -25.50
CA THR A 19 11.22 12.50 -26.08
C THR A 19 11.19 11.51 -24.92
N ALA A 20 10.06 10.85 -24.68
CA ALA A 20 10.03 9.68 -23.84
C ALA A 20 10.82 8.58 -24.58
N GLN A 21 12.09 8.45 -24.25
CA GLN A 21 13.00 7.45 -24.79
C GLN A 21 13.32 6.46 -23.67
N GLU A 22 13.45 5.19 -24.01
CA GLU A 22 13.96 4.18 -23.08
C GLU A 22 15.30 4.65 -22.51
N SER A 23 15.50 4.36 -21.22
CA SER A 23 16.72 4.73 -20.52
C SER A 23 17.75 3.63 -20.66
N ASP A 24 18.95 3.99 -21.09
CA ASP A 24 20.10 3.10 -21.04
C ASP A 24 20.66 3.07 -19.60
N GLY A 25 21.01 1.87 -19.11
CA GLY A 25 21.71 1.70 -17.85
C GLY A 25 20.85 1.30 -16.65
N LEU A 26 21.35 1.60 -15.47
CA LEU A 26 20.72 1.19 -14.20
C LEU A 26 19.66 2.19 -13.76
N ALA A 27 18.59 1.68 -13.14
CA ALA A 27 17.59 2.53 -12.51
C ALA A 27 18.22 3.42 -11.41
N PRO A 28 17.71 4.67 -11.24
CA PRO A 28 18.32 5.65 -10.36
C PRO A 28 18.30 5.19 -8.90
N GLU A 29 19.42 5.37 -8.23
CA GLU A 29 19.58 5.09 -6.81
C GLU A 29 20.03 6.32 -6.04
N ILE A 30 19.81 6.34 -4.75
CA ILE A 30 20.34 7.34 -3.82
C ILE A 30 21.43 6.70 -2.97
N THR A 31 22.53 7.40 -2.77
CA THR A 31 23.58 7.06 -1.82
C THR A 31 23.21 7.57 -0.43
N ASP A 32 23.85 7.04 0.61
CA ASP A 32 23.71 7.48 2.02
C ASP A 32 22.26 7.38 2.57
N LEU A 33 21.53 6.38 2.09
CA LEU A 33 20.17 6.11 2.56
C LEU A 33 20.17 5.38 3.89
N ASN A 34 19.53 5.96 4.91
CA ASN A 34 19.12 5.26 6.12
C ASN A 34 17.61 5.01 6.07
N SER A 35 17.19 3.77 5.91
CA SER A 35 15.78 3.39 5.82
C SER A 35 14.95 3.76 7.07
N ALA A 36 15.59 3.91 8.23
CA ALA A 36 14.94 4.32 9.48
C ALA A 36 14.48 5.79 9.45
N ASP A 37 15.14 6.63 8.65
CA ASP A 37 14.83 8.07 8.54
C ASP A 37 13.74 8.36 7.50
N VAL A 38 13.25 7.33 6.81
CA VAL A 38 12.22 7.49 5.78
C VAL A 38 10.90 7.90 6.41
N SER A 39 10.34 8.97 5.90
CA SER A 39 8.99 9.44 6.25
C SER A 39 8.38 10.17 5.06
N TYR A 40 7.05 10.28 5.03
CA TYR A 40 6.34 11.02 3.98
C TYR A 40 6.84 12.46 3.80
N ASN A 41 7.27 13.11 4.87
CA ASN A 41 7.82 14.47 4.81
C ASN A 41 9.29 14.50 4.37
N ALA A 42 10.09 13.52 4.78
CA ALA A 42 11.48 13.42 4.34
C ALA A 42 11.57 13.18 2.81
N GLU A 43 10.70 12.35 2.28
CA GLU A 43 10.62 12.07 0.84
C GLU A 43 10.38 13.31 -0.01
N LYS A 44 9.59 14.28 0.48
CA LYS A 44 9.35 15.54 -0.24
C LYS A 44 10.61 16.38 -0.47
N ASN A 45 11.64 16.14 0.33
CA ASN A 45 12.91 16.85 0.24
C ASN A 45 13.93 16.15 -0.68
N LEU A 46 13.58 14.98 -1.21
CA LEU A 46 14.44 14.34 -2.21
C LEU A 46 14.52 15.19 -3.48
N PRO A 47 15.71 15.33 -4.08
CA PRO A 47 15.86 16.05 -5.32
C PRO A 47 15.14 15.33 -6.47
N ASP A 48 14.49 16.08 -7.34
CA ASP A 48 13.90 15.54 -8.55
C ASP A 48 14.98 14.96 -9.47
N LEU A 49 14.66 13.87 -10.17
CA LEU A 49 15.49 13.35 -11.25
C LEU A 49 15.55 14.37 -12.40
N LYS A 50 16.73 14.54 -12.99
CA LYS A 50 16.91 15.41 -14.17
C LYS A 50 16.14 14.87 -15.38
N HIS A 51 16.12 13.56 -15.52
CA HIS A 51 15.39 12.82 -16.56
C HIS A 51 14.68 11.63 -15.94
N PRO A 52 13.48 11.26 -16.43
CA PRO A 52 12.84 10.04 -15.97
C PRO A 52 13.66 8.83 -16.39
N PHE A 53 13.63 7.77 -15.58
CA PHE A 53 14.10 6.45 -15.96
C PHE A 53 12.91 5.63 -16.48
N ILE A 54 13.04 4.99 -17.64
CA ILE A 54 11.97 4.24 -18.28
C ILE A 54 12.58 2.97 -18.86
N ALA A 55 12.12 1.79 -18.39
CA ALA A 55 12.51 0.49 -18.88
C ALA A 55 11.28 -0.31 -19.32
N THR A 56 11.21 -0.65 -20.60
CA THR A 56 10.19 -1.54 -21.20
C THR A 56 10.63 -2.99 -21.24
N GLU A 57 11.86 -3.26 -20.86
CA GLU A 57 12.50 -4.53 -20.57
C GLU A 57 13.29 -4.37 -19.27
N PRO A 58 12.63 -4.48 -18.09
CA PRO A 58 13.30 -4.26 -16.82
C PRO A 58 14.42 -5.27 -16.60
N ASN A 59 15.51 -4.82 -15.95
CA ASN A 59 16.62 -5.70 -15.61
C ASN A 59 16.21 -6.70 -14.52
N ASP A 60 16.63 -7.96 -14.66
CA ASP A 60 16.59 -8.92 -13.58
C ASP A 60 17.57 -8.49 -12.47
N ARG A 61 17.07 -8.33 -11.26
CA ARG A 61 17.87 -7.96 -10.08
C ARG A 61 18.08 -9.12 -9.11
N ASN A 62 17.72 -10.34 -9.51
CA ASN A 62 17.74 -11.52 -8.65
C ASN A 62 16.99 -11.28 -7.33
N ASP A 63 15.91 -10.52 -7.38
CA ASP A 63 15.08 -10.15 -6.23
C ASP A 63 13.82 -11.02 -6.10
N GLY A 64 13.72 -12.07 -6.92
CA GLY A 64 12.60 -13.02 -6.94
C GLY A 64 11.40 -12.56 -7.78
N ILE A 65 11.52 -11.42 -8.47
CA ILE A 65 10.49 -10.95 -9.42
C ILE A 65 10.89 -11.40 -10.83
N PRO A 66 10.12 -12.25 -11.51
CA PRO A 66 10.35 -12.56 -12.93
C PRO A 66 10.25 -11.27 -13.76
N VAL A 67 11.07 -11.17 -14.79
CA VAL A 67 11.08 -10.02 -15.69
C VAL A 67 10.69 -10.44 -17.10
N GLY A 68 9.87 -9.63 -17.72
CA GLY A 68 9.38 -9.82 -19.08
C GLY A 68 9.58 -8.56 -19.91
N LYS A 69 8.86 -8.48 -21.01
CA LYS A 69 8.96 -7.41 -21.99
C LYS A 69 7.60 -6.80 -22.29
N LEU A 70 7.56 -5.48 -22.33
CA LEU A 70 6.36 -4.75 -22.71
C LEU A 70 6.16 -4.79 -24.24
N GLU A 71 5.09 -5.41 -24.71
CA GLU A 71 4.80 -5.50 -26.16
C GLU A 71 4.23 -4.19 -26.74
N LYS A 72 3.34 -3.51 -26.02
CA LYS A 72 2.68 -2.26 -26.48
C LYS A 72 3.48 -1.01 -26.09
N LYS A 73 4.77 -0.98 -26.46
CA LYS A 73 5.72 0.06 -26.05
C LYS A 73 5.22 1.48 -26.34
N ASP A 74 4.79 1.77 -27.57
CA ASP A 74 4.49 3.14 -28.02
C ASP A 74 3.41 3.82 -27.18
N ALA A 75 2.34 3.09 -26.85
CA ALA A 75 1.23 3.62 -26.07
C ALA A 75 1.64 3.90 -24.60
N VAL A 76 2.43 3.00 -24.00
CA VAL A 76 2.96 3.21 -22.64
C VAL A 76 3.98 4.32 -22.64
N LEU A 77 4.89 4.41 -23.63
CA LEU A 77 5.86 5.50 -23.73
C LEU A 77 5.18 6.86 -23.94
N ALA A 78 4.10 6.93 -24.69
CA ALA A 78 3.30 8.16 -24.80
C ALA A 78 2.73 8.60 -23.45
N PHE A 79 2.21 7.64 -22.66
CA PHE A 79 1.69 7.90 -21.33
C PHE A 79 2.80 8.32 -20.34
N THR A 80 3.98 7.68 -20.39
CA THR A 80 5.12 8.07 -19.53
C THR A 80 5.59 9.50 -19.77
N LYS A 81 5.49 9.98 -20.99
CA LYS A 81 5.75 11.39 -21.32
C LYS A 81 4.76 12.32 -20.61
N GLU A 82 3.48 11.98 -20.62
CA GLU A 82 2.47 12.76 -19.89
C GLU A 82 2.74 12.77 -18.38
N ILE A 83 3.22 11.65 -17.80
CA ILE A 83 3.65 11.58 -16.39
C ILE A 83 4.83 12.53 -16.14
N ALA A 84 5.87 12.46 -16.97
CA ALA A 84 7.06 13.31 -16.85
C ALA A 84 6.72 14.81 -16.95
N GLU A 85 5.72 15.16 -17.76
CA GLU A 85 5.17 16.51 -17.89
C GLU A 85 4.25 16.92 -16.71
N GLY A 86 4.01 16.03 -15.74
CA GLY A 86 3.18 16.31 -14.56
C GLY A 86 1.66 16.33 -14.81
N LYS A 87 1.18 15.87 -15.97
CA LYS A 87 -0.25 15.89 -16.32
C LYS A 87 -1.10 15.00 -15.42
N HIS A 88 -0.48 13.96 -14.86
CA HIS A 88 -1.14 12.96 -13.99
C HIS A 88 -0.85 13.14 -12.50
N GLY A 89 -0.25 14.27 -12.09
CA GLY A 89 0.13 14.57 -10.72
C GLY A 89 1.60 14.22 -10.43
N ASP A 90 1.93 14.15 -9.14
CA ASP A 90 3.30 13.98 -8.66
C ASP A 90 3.69 12.51 -8.52
N ILE A 91 3.68 11.76 -9.62
CA ILE A 91 4.08 10.36 -9.67
C ILE A 91 5.60 10.27 -9.53
N ASP A 92 6.06 9.40 -8.62
CA ASP A 92 7.49 9.13 -8.38
C ASP A 92 7.91 7.80 -9.01
N SER A 93 7.05 6.78 -9.06
CA SER A 93 7.30 5.55 -9.80
C SER A 93 6.02 4.92 -10.37
N LEU A 94 6.17 4.18 -11.44
CA LEU A 94 5.15 3.30 -12.02
C LEU A 94 5.81 2.00 -12.46
N LEU A 95 5.35 0.88 -11.90
CA LEU A 95 5.71 -0.46 -12.30
C LEU A 95 4.46 -1.20 -12.79
N LEU A 96 4.61 -1.99 -13.85
CA LEU A 96 3.54 -2.83 -14.39
C LEU A 96 4.02 -4.28 -14.45
N SER A 97 3.22 -5.18 -13.91
CA SER A 97 3.42 -6.62 -14.05
C SER A 97 2.22 -7.23 -14.78
N LEU A 98 2.50 -8.13 -15.71
CA LEU A 98 1.51 -8.88 -16.48
C LEU A 98 1.92 -10.34 -16.48
N ASP A 99 0.95 -11.25 -16.29
CA ASP A 99 1.18 -12.70 -16.26
C ASP A 99 2.31 -13.10 -15.28
N GLY A 100 2.39 -12.41 -14.14
CA GLY A 100 3.40 -12.64 -13.09
C GLY A 100 4.78 -12.04 -13.36
N GLU A 101 5.04 -11.43 -14.52
CA GLU A 101 6.32 -10.83 -14.89
C GLU A 101 6.30 -9.31 -14.80
N LEU A 102 7.36 -8.70 -14.28
CA LEU A 102 7.57 -7.24 -14.35
C LEU A 102 7.94 -6.87 -15.78
N ILE A 103 7.02 -6.22 -16.51
CA ILE A 103 7.18 -5.85 -17.92
C ILE A 103 7.52 -4.38 -18.15
N PHE A 104 7.37 -3.56 -17.12
CA PHE A 104 7.63 -2.12 -17.19
C PHE A 104 8.05 -1.56 -15.83
N GLU A 105 9.12 -0.77 -15.81
CA GLU A 105 9.62 -0.10 -14.60
C GLU A 105 10.02 1.33 -14.93
N SER A 106 9.51 2.30 -14.16
CA SER A 106 9.85 3.70 -14.37
C SER A 106 9.92 4.50 -13.07
N TYR A 107 10.81 5.49 -13.07
CA TYR A 107 11.02 6.41 -11.97
C TYR A 107 11.05 7.85 -12.48
N TYR A 108 10.36 8.70 -11.75
CA TYR A 108 10.21 10.12 -12.07
C TYR A 108 10.55 10.93 -10.83
N ARG A 109 10.77 12.22 -10.96
CA ARG A 109 10.86 13.14 -9.83
C ARG A 109 11.72 12.58 -8.68
N ARG A 110 11.13 12.26 -7.55
CA ARG A 110 11.79 11.72 -6.36
C ARG A 110 12.00 10.21 -6.38
N GLY A 111 11.43 9.52 -7.36
CA GLY A 111 11.50 8.06 -7.47
C GLY A 111 12.93 7.53 -7.60
N ARG A 112 13.27 6.52 -6.79
CA ARG A 112 14.55 5.81 -6.79
C ARG A 112 14.31 4.32 -6.59
N ALA A 113 15.11 3.51 -7.25
CA ALA A 113 14.98 2.06 -7.20
C ALA A 113 15.25 1.47 -5.81
N ASN A 114 16.17 2.08 -5.08
CA ASN A 114 16.57 1.62 -3.75
C ASN A 114 15.89 2.40 -2.61
N TYR A 115 15.08 3.43 -2.89
CA TYR A 115 14.43 4.21 -1.85
C TYR A 115 13.12 3.57 -1.40
N PRO A 116 12.95 3.22 -0.12
CA PRO A 116 11.71 2.67 0.41
C PRO A 116 10.69 3.79 0.66
N HIS A 117 9.75 3.97 -0.27
CA HIS A 117 8.67 4.96 -0.15
C HIS A 117 7.79 4.71 1.05
N TYR A 118 7.39 5.78 1.74
CA TYR A 118 6.48 5.72 2.88
C TYR A 118 5.07 5.32 2.44
N GLN A 119 4.61 4.16 2.90
CA GLN A 119 3.45 3.48 2.35
C GLN A 119 2.10 4.00 2.84
N MET A 120 2.08 4.89 3.83
CA MET A 120 0.82 5.34 4.42
C MET A 120 -0.08 4.13 4.77
N SER A 121 -1.33 4.18 4.39
CA SER A 121 -2.32 3.17 4.78
C SER A 121 -2.20 1.81 4.10
N ILE A 122 -1.31 1.60 3.13
CA ILE A 122 -1.00 0.25 2.65
C ILE A 122 -0.43 -0.61 3.79
N THR A 123 0.22 0.02 4.78
CA THR A 123 0.69 -0.65 6.01
C THR A 123 -0.40 -1.54 6.65
N LYS A 124 -1.67 -1.14 6.57
CA LYS A 124 -2.80 -1.95 7.09
C LYS A 124 -2.91 -3.29 6.36
N SER A 125 -2.79 -3.27 5.02
CA SER A 125 -2.83 -4.50 4.23
C SER A 125 -1.68 -5.44 4.62
N TYR A 126 -0.48 -4.92 4.83
CA TYR A 126 0.67 -5.69 5.30
C TYR A 126 0.44 -6.26 6.71
N THR A 127 -0.23 -5.50 7.59
CA THR A 127 -0.60 -5.98 8.93
C THR A 127 -1.58 -7.15 8.86
N ALA A 128 -2.60 -7.09 7.98
CA ALA A 128 -3.50 -8.23 7.78
C ALA A 128 -2.75 -9.46 7.25
N MET A 129 -1.85 -9.28 6.29
CA MET A 129 -1.07 -10.39 5.73
C MET A 129 -0.13 -11.02 6.78
N ALA A 130 0.35 -10.26 7.76
CA ALA A 130 1.11 -10.81 8.89
C ALA A 130 0.24 -11.72 9.78
N ILE A 131 -1.06 -11.42 9.97
CA ILE A 131 -2.02 -12.34 10.60
C ILE A 131 -2.15 -13.61 9.76
N GLY A 132 -2.29 -13.48 8.44
CA GLY A 132 -2.32 -14.64 7.55
C GLY A 132 -1.07 -15.51 7.66
N ARG A 133 0.12 -14.90 7.81
CA ARG A 133 1.37 -15.66 8.05
C ARG A 133 1.36 -16.36 9.39
N ALA A 134 0.83 -15.73 10.44
CA ALA A 134 0.68 -16.36 11.76
C ALA A 134 -0.26 -17.57 11.69
N ILE A 135 -1.31 -17.53 10.86
CA ILE A 135 -2.18 -18.68 10.58
C ILE A 135 -1.39 -19.78 9.85
N GLN A 136 -0.64 -19.44 8.81
CA GLN A 136 0.16 -20.42 8.06
C GLN A 136 1.16 -21.17 8.93
N LEU A 137 1.69 -20.52 9.96
CA LEU A 137 2.65 -21.10 10.90
C LEU A 137 1.98 -21.76 12.12
N GLY A 138 0.65 -21.79 12.20
CA GLY A 138 -0.10 -22.44 13.28
C GLY A 138 -0.14 -21.66 14.60
N HIS A 139 0.21 -20.37 14.60
CA HIS A 139 0.07 -19.49 15.78
C HIS A 139 -1.37 -19.01 15.97
N LEU A 140 -2.14 -19.00 14.87
CA LEU A 140 -3.59 -18.79 14.81
C LEU A 140 -4.19 -19.81 13.86
N THR A 141 -5.51 -19.93 13.89
CA THR A 141 -6.31 -20.68 12.90
C THR A 141 -7.28 -19.76 12.19
N MET A 142 -7.94 -20.21 11.12
CA MET A 142 -8.99 -19.43 10.46
C MET A 142 -10.19 -19.18 11.38
N GLU A 143 -10.52 -20.12 12.28
CA GLU A 143 -11.58 -19.98 13.26
C GLU A 143 -11.26 -18.94 14.34
N ASP A 144 -9.98 -18.67 14.59
CA ASP A 144 -9.56 -17.64 15.54
C ASP A 144 -9.92 -16.22 15.07
N LEU A 145 -10.18 -16.04 13.79
CA LEU A 145 -10.62 -14.75 13.23
C LEU A 145 -11.98 -14.31 13.82
N ASP A 146 -12.83 -15.26 14.18
CA ASP A 146 -14.15 -15.00 14.76
C ASP A 146 -14.12 -14.94 16.29
N LYS A 147 -12.95 -15.15 16.93
CA LYS A 147 -12.79 -14.99 18.38
C LYS A 147 -12.66 -13.53 18.80
N PRO A 148 -13.16 -13.18 19.99
CA PRO A 148 -12.98 -11.85 20.55
C PRO A 148 -11.50 -11.46 20.69
N VAL A 149 -11.13 -10.24 20.28
CA VAL A 149 -9.76 -9.71 20.41
C VAL A 149 -9.24 -9.83 21.84
N VAL A 150 -10.10 -9.54 22.85
CA VAL A 150 -9.73 -9.62 24.27
C VAL A 150 -9.39 -11.03 24.75
N SER A 151 -9.75 -12.08 24.02
CA SER A 151 -9.36 -13.45 24.35
C SER A 151 -7.88 -13.76 24.11
N PHE A 152 -7.22 -12.99 23.24
CA PHE A 152 -5.79 -13.10 22.97
C PHE A 152 -4.94 -12.20 23.88
N LEU A 153 -5.53 -11.14 24.46
CA LEU A 153 -4.84 -10.08 25.19
C LEU A 153 -4.92 -10.32 26.70
N LYS A 154 -3.87 -10.91 27.28
CA LYS A 154 -3.86 -11.36 28.68
C LYS A 154 -3.73 -10.24 29.72
N GLU A 155 -3.26 -9.06 29.32
CA GLU A 155 -3.04 -7.91 30.21
C GLU A 155 -4.26 -6.97 30.28
N ILE A 156 -5.32 -7.25 29.52
CA ILE A 156 -6.55 -6.45 29.52
C ILE A 156 -7.38 -6.69 30.78
N ASP A 157 -7.62 -5.65 31.56
CA ASP A 157 -8.60 -5.65 32.65
C ASP A 157 -10.02 -5.56 32.08
N GLN A 158 -10.62 -6.72 31.87
CA GLN A 158 -11.95 -6.83 31.26
C GLN A 158 -13.08 -6.25 32.14
N THR A 159 -12.83 -5.93 33.42
CA THR A 159 -13.84 -5.35 34.31
C THR A 159 -14.08 -3.86 34.03
N LYS A 160 -13.12 -3.20 33.37
CA LYS A 160 -13.17 -1.78 33.05
C LYS A 160 -13.68 -1.47 31.63
N LEU A 161 -13.89 -2.49 30.82
CA LEU A 161 -14.29 -2.29 29.43
C LEU A 161 -15.72 -1.80 29.32
N VAL A 162 -15.97 -0.91 28.35
CA VAL A 162 -17.34 -0.46 28.04
C VAL A 162 -18.20 -1.63 27.56
N GLU A 163 -19.51 -1.46 27.65
CA GLU A 163 -20.48 -2.44 27.14
C GLU A 163 -20.19 -2.79 25.67
N GLY A 164 -20.28 -4.06 25.29
CA GLY A 164 -20.04 -4.57 23.96
C GLY A 164 -18.56 -4.75 23.56
N ALA A 165 -17.58 -4.17 24.29
CA ALA A 165 -16.17 -4.23 23.94
C ALA A 165 -15.62 -5.67 23.89
N LYS A 166 -16.10 -6.55 24.77
CA LYS A 166 -15.66 -7.96 24.85
C LYS A 166 -16.07 -8.82 23.66
N SER A 167 -16.96 -8.34 22.80
CA SER A 167 -17.48 -9.11 21.67
C SER A 167 -16.85 -8.71 20.32
N ILE A 168 -15.88 -7.79 20.30
CA ILE A 168 -15.20 -7.39 19.06
C ILE A 168 -14.31 -8.54 18.60
N THR A 169 -14.56 -9.10 17.41
CA THR A 169 -13.74 -10.17 16.85
C THR A 169 -12.54 -9.64 16.09
N LEU A 170 -11.53 -10.49 15.86
CA LEU A 170 -10.36 -10.13 15.06
C LEU A 170 -10.76 -9.83 13.60
N ALA A 171 -11.69 -10.59 13.03
CA ALA A 171 -12.26 -10.33 11.71
C ALA A 171 -12.95 -8.95 11.63
N GLU A 172 -13.72 -8.58 12.65
CA GLU A 172 -14.37 -7.26 12.70
C GLU A 172 -13.34 -6.12 12.77
N ALA A 173 -12.25 -6.28 13.54
CA ALA A 173 -11.16 -5.31 13.58
C ALA A 173 -10.53 -5.17 12.18
N MET A 174 -10.16 -6.26 11.50
CA MET A 174 -9.59 -6.18 10.15
C MET A 174 -10.56 -5.63 9.10
N ASN A 175 -11.86 -5.69 9.36
CA ASN A 175 -12.91 -5.12 8.51
C ASN A 175 -13.30 -3.68 8.87
N MET A 176 -12.59 -3.02 9.79
CA MET A 176 -12.94 -1.67 10.26
C MET A 176 -14.34 -1.60 10.90
N LYS A 177 -14.74 -2.65 11.59
CA LYS A 177 -16.07 -2.82 12.23
C LYS A 177 -16.00 -3.05 13.74
N SER A 178 -14.96 -2.62 14.42
CA SER A 178 -14.87 -2.75 15.88
C SER A 178 -15.99 -2.05 16.65
N GLY A 179 -16.56 -1.00 16.06
CA GLY A 179 -17.55 -0.16 16.74
C GLY A 179 -16.95 0.83 17.71
N ILE A 180 -15.63 0.88 17.91
CA ILE A 180 -14.96 1.85 18.79
C ILE A 180 -15.28 3.27 18.33
N ARG A 181 -15.67 4.11 19.32
CA ARG A 181 -15.96 5.54 19.13
C ARG A 181 -15.39 6.33 20.32
N ILE A 182 -14.23 6.92 20.14
CA ILE A 182 -13.57 7.79 21.13
C ILE A 182 -13.71 9.22 20.61
N ASP A 183 -14.24 10.11 21.45
CA ASP A 183 -14.34 11.51 21.09
C ASP A 183 -12.97 12.19 21.08
N GLN A 184 -12.88 13.35 20.41
CA GLN A 184 -11.61 14.03 20.21
C GLN A 184 -10.97 14.54 21.50
N SER A 185 -11.78 14.92 22.49
CA SER A 185 -11.28 15.41 23.79
C SER A 185 -10.66 14.26 24.57
N THR A 186 -11.35 13.14 24.67
CA THR A 186 -10.86 11.90 25.31
C THR A 186 -9.59 11.40 24.62
N ALA A 187 -9.56 11.37 23.29
CA ALA A 187 -8.36 10.98 22.56
C ALA A 187 -7.14 11.87 22.87
N LYS A 188 -7.35 13.20 23.00
CA LYS A 188 -6.29 14.13 23.40
C LYS A 188 -5.79 13.88 24.82
N GLU A 189 -6.69 13.59 25.76
CA GLU A 189 -6.30 13.27 27.15
C GLU A 189 -5.51 11.96 27.23
N LEU A 190 -5.92 10.92 26.51
CA LEU A 190 -5.16 9.66 26.45
C LEU A 190 -3.73 9.91 25.97
N MET A 191 -3.53 10.74 24.96
CA MET A 191 -2.22 11.07 24.43
C MET A 191 -1.31 11.82 25.40
N LYS A 192 -1.84 12.44 26.47
CA LYS A 192 -1.02 13.03 27.54
C LYS A 192 -0.41 12.00 28.48
N SER A 193 -0.98 10.80 28.54
CA SER A 193 -0.55 9.71 29.42
C SER A 193 0.14 8.58 28.64
N GLN A 194 1.13 8.92 27.80
CA GLN A 194 1.77 8.00 26.87
C GLN A 194 2.27 6.70 27.52
N GLY A 195 2.78 6.76 28.76
CA GLY A 195 3.24 5.56 29.47
C GLY A 195 2.14 4.52 29.71
N LYS A 196 0.87 4.92 29.77
CA LYS A 196 -0.28 4.01 29.92
C LYS A 196 -0.68 3.35 28.58
N LEU A 197 -0.15 3.83 27.47
CA LEU A 197 -0.47 3.33 26.15
C LEU A 197 0.55 2.31 25.62
N LYS A 198 1.52 1.92 26.45
CA LYS A 198 2.52 0.91 26.09
C LYS A 198 1.90 -0.48 26.05
N GLY A 199 2.38 -1.33 25.14
CA GLY A 199 1.86 -2.67 24.95
C GLY A 199 0.33 -2.71 24.85
N GLN A 200 -0.30 -3.67 25.51
CA GLN A 200 -1.75 -3.84 25.54
C GLN A 200 -2.51 -2.68 26.22
N GLY A 201 -1.80 -1.80 26.95
CA GLY A 201 -2.37 -0.57 27.54
C GLY A 201 -3.02 0.35 26.52
N GLN A 202 -2.55 0.37 25.27
CA GLN A 202 -3.20 1.12 24.19
C GLN A 202 -4.62 0.60 23.91
N ILE A 203 -4.80 -0.70 23.81
CA ILE A 203 -6.11 -1.32 23.56
C ILE A 203 -6.99 -1.22 24.78
N GLN A 204 -6.43 -1.43 26.00
CA GLN A 204 -7.15 -1.16 27.26
C GLN A 204 -7.75 0.25 27.23
N ALA A 205 -6.93 1.26 26.94
CA ALA A 205 -7.39 2.65 26.91
C ALA A 205 -8.47 2.89 25.84
N TYR A 206 -8.38 2.28 24.67
CA TYR A 206 -9.41 2.40 23.64
C TYR A 206 -10.73 1.76 24.06
N LEU A 207 -10.70 0.57 24.66
CA LEU A 207 -11.88 -0.19 25.05
C LEU A 207 -12.52 0.32 26.34
N GLU A 208 -11.80 1.02 27.21
CA GLU A 208 -12.29 1.70 28.40
C GLU A 208 -12.98 3.04 28.09
N ASN A 209 -12.47 3.77 27.09
CA ASN A 209 -12.85 5.14 26.82
C ASN A 209 -13.67 5.31 25.53
N SER A 210 -14.12 4.23 24.94
CA SER A 210 -15.10 4.27 23.85
C SER A 210 -16.49 4.58 24.36
N ALA A 211 -17.36 5.12 23.51
CA ALA A 211 -18.80 4.98 23.72
C ALA A 211 -19.19 3.50 23.76
N PRO A 212 -20.33 3.11 24.36
CA PRO A 212 -20.82 1.73 24.31
C PRO A 212 -20.81 1.18 22.89
N ILE A 213 -20.32 -0.03 22.75
CA ILE A 213 -20.11 -0.67 21.44
C ILE A 213 -21.36 -1.48 21.08
N PRO A 214 -21.99 -1.18 19.94
CA PRO A 214 -23.22 -1.87 19.56
C PRO A 214 -23.00 -3.36 19.31
N ALA A 215 -24.06 -4.15 19.40
CA ALA A 215 -24.04 -5.53 18.96
C ALA A 215 -23.74 -5.64 17.46
N ALA A 216 -23.18 -6.78 17.03
CA ALA A 216 -22.97 -7.06 15.61
C ALA A 216 -24.33 -7.23 14.88
N PRO A 217 -24.42 -6.89 13.58
CA PRO A 217 -23.37 -6.36 12.70
C PRO A 217 -23.11 -4.88 12.97
N ARG A 218 -21.84 -4.50 13.01
CA ARG A 218 -21.40 -3.11 13.24
C ARG A 218 -21.14 -2.38 11.95
N GLU A 219 -21.28 -1.05 11.99
CA GLU A 219 -20.99 -0.19 10.84
C GLU A 219 -19.51 -0.08 10.55
N PHE A 220 -19.17 -0.03 9.27
CA PHE A 220 -17.82 0.27 8.81
C PHE A 220 -17.42 1.70 9.19
N LYS A 221 -16.24 1.84 9.82
CA LYS A 221 -15.59 3.13 10.05
C LYS A 221 -14.09 3.02 9.90
N TYR A 222 -13.57 3.66 8.87
CA TYR A 222 -12.13 3.71 8.64
C TYR A 222 -11.42 4.49 9.75
N GLN A 223 -10.62 3.80 10.57
CA GLN A 223 -9.96 4.36 11.77
C GLN A 223 -8.67 3.63 12.12
N GLY A 224 -7.86 4.22 13.03
CA GLY A 224 -6.56 3.65 13.42
C GLY A 224 -6.62 2.62 14.54
N SER A 225 -7.67 2.61 15.37
CA SER A 225 -7.82 1.67 16.49
C SER A 225 -7.90 0.20 16.04
N ASP A 226 -8.53 -0.05 14.92
CA ASP A 226 -8.79 -1.40 14.41
C ASP A 226 -7.50 -2.11 13.97
N PRO A 227 -6.62 -1.52 13.15
CA PRO A 227 -5.31 -2.13 12.90
C PRO A 227 -4.42 -2.19 14.14
N SER A 228 -4.53 -1.24 15.10
CA SER A 228 -3.79 -1.33 16.38
C SER A 228 -4.20 -2.57 17.17
N MET A 229 -5.50 -2.88 17.25
CA MET A 229 -5.97 -4.15 17.87
C MET A 229 -5.42 -5.37 17.15
N THR A 230 -5.41 -5.36 15.81
CA THR A 230 -4.88 -6.45 15.00
C THR A 230 -3.39 -6.68 15.29
N MET A 231 -2.59 -5.62 15.40
CA MET A 231 -1.16 -5.72 15.71
C MET A 231 -0.93 -6.24 17.14
N GLN A 232 -1.75 -5.83 18.10
CA GLN A 232 -1.68 -6.34 19.49
C GLN A 232 -2.00 -7.83 19.57
N VAL A 233 -2.94 -8.32 18.75
CA VAL A 233 -3.20 -9.78 18.65
C VAL A 233 -1.98 -10.48 18.05
N LEU A 234 -1.39 -9.94 16.96
CA LEU A 234 -0.19 -10.51 16.38
C LEU A 234 0.93 -10.62 17.42
N GLU A 235 1.22 -9.54 18.15
CA GLU A 235 2.22 -9.51 19.24
C GLU A 235 1.95 -10.57 20.30
N ALA A 236 0.68 -10.78 20.67
CA ALA A 236 0.31 -11.70 21.74
C ALA A 236 0.41 -13.18 21.35
N VAL A 237 0.35 -13.52 20.05
CA VAL A 237 0.27 -14.92 19.59
C VAL A 237 1.56 -15.44 18.95
N VAL A 238 2.42 -14.56 18.42
CA VAL A 238 3.65 -15.00 17.77
C VAL A 238 4.79 -15.15 18.78
N PRO A 239 5.80 -16.00 18.51
CA PRO A 239 6.97 -16.11 19.36
C PRO A 239 7.86 -14.88 19.24
N GLY A 240 8.35 -14.37 20.35
CA GLY A 240 9.19 -13.17 20.41
C GLY A 240 8.38 -11.89 20.30
N SER A 241 8.56 -11.12 19.23
CA SER A 241 7.85 -9.88 18.99
C SER A 241 7.19 -9.85 17.60
N ALA A 242 6.11 -9.09 17.44
CA ALA A 242 5.52 -8.83 16.13
C ALA A 242 6.52 -8.21 15.14
N ALA A 243 7.42 -7.35 15.64
CA ALA A 243 8.47 -6.75 14.80
C ALA A 243 9.44 -7.80 14.25
N ASP A 244 9.95 -8.70 15.09
CA ASP A 244 10.83 -9.79 14.67
C ASP A 244 10.11 -10.79 13.77
N PHE A 245 8.85 -11.09 14.07
CA PHE A 245 8.03 -11.97 13.27
C PHE A 245 7.82 -11.41 11.86
N ILE A 246 7.39 -10.15 11.74
CA ILE A 246 7.22 -9.46 10.45
C ILE A 246 8.55 -9.47 9.69
N LYS A 247 9.65 -9.10 10.35
CA LYS A 247 10.97 -9.04 9.73
C LYS A 247 11.43 -10.40 9.20
N LYS A 248 11.30 -11.47 9.97
CA LYS A 248 11.85 -12.80 9.62
C LYS A 248 10.88 -13.62 8.77
N GLU A 249 9.64 -13.70 9.22
CA GLU A 249 8.67 -14.66 8.69
C GLU A 249 7.85 -14.10 7.52
N VAL A 250 7.81 -12.77 7.37
CA VAL A 250 7.09 -12.14 6.26
C VAL A 250 8.09 -11.49 5.29
N LEU A 251 8.71 -10.39 5.69
CA LEU A 251 9.58 -9.61 4.80
C LEU A 251 10.82 -10.39 4.36
N GLY A 252 11.46 -11.08 5.30
CA GLY A 252 12.64 -11.92 5.02
C GLY A 252 12.36 -13.07 4.04
N LYS A 253 11.18 -13.70 4.17
CA LYS A 253 10.73 -14.75 3.24
C LYS A 253 10.50 -14.24 1.82
N MET A 254 10.11 -12.98 1.68
CA MET A 254 9.95 -12.31 0.39
C MET A 254 11.25 -11.65 -0.12
N GLY A 255 12.38 -11.80 0.59
CA GLY A 255 13.64 -11.14 0.25
C GLY A 255 13.56 -9.60 0.35
N ILE A 256 12.68 -9.08 1.20
CA ILE A 256 12.55 -7.63 1.47
C ILE A 256 13.48 -7.27 2.63
N THR A 257 14.60 -6.65 2.32
CA THR A 257 15.66 -6.31 3.30
C THR A 257 15.85 -4.80 3.47
N ASN A 258 15.52 -4.01 2.45
CA ASN A 258 15.61 -2.55 2.49
C ASN A 258 14.20 -1.96 2.66
N TYR A 259 13.77 -1.83 3.91
CA TYR A 259 12.47 -1.29 4.29
C TYR A 259 12.59 -0.47 5.57
N GLY A 260 11.61 0.38 5.83
CA GLY A 260 11.39 1.01 7.13
C GLY A 260 10.06 0.55 7.73
N TRP A 261 10.00 0.45 9.06
CA TRP A 261 8.74 0.29 9.76
C TRP A 261 8.85 0.97 11.13
N GLN A 262 8.12 2.06 11.30
CA GLN A 262 8.15 2.85 12.53
C GLN A 262 7.31 2.18 13.61
N ASP A 263 7.70 2.38 14.88
CA ASP A 263 6.87 1.99 16.02
C ASP A 263 5.82 3.05 16.33
N ASP A 264 4.71 2.63 16.90
CA ASP A 264 3.67 3.50 17.42
C ASP A 264 3.87 3.79 18.92
N ILE A 265 2.88 4.43 19.54
CA ILE A 265 2.93 4.79 20.96
C ILE A 265 2.94 3.57 21.89
N SER A 266 2.52 2.40 21.43
CA SER A 266 2.52 1.15 22.22
C SER A 266 3.86 0.42 22.17
N ASP A 267 4.86 0.94 21.46
CA ASP A 267 6.15 0.33 21.13
C ASP A 267 6.03 -0.90 20.21
N LEU A 268 4.92 -1.02 19.50
CA LEU A 268 4.73 -2.03 18.45
C LEU A 268 4.83 -1.40 17.05
N PRO A 269 5.10 -2.21 16.00
CA PRO A 269 5.10 -1.70 14.64
C PRO A 269 3.78 -0.98 14.31
N LYS A 270 3.87 0.24 13.79
CA LYS A 270 2.68 0.99 13.35
C LYS A 270 1.89 0.17 12.35
N SER A 271 0.64 -0.12 12.69
CA SER A 271 -0.24 -0.97 11.90
C SER A 271 -1.15 -0.21 10.93
N ALA A 272 -1.40 1.07 11.21
CA ALA A 272 -2.29 1.91 10.42
C ALA A 272 -1.57 2.70 9.30
N ALA A 273 -0.30 3.02 9.53
CA ALA A 273 0.64 3.68 8.62
C ALA A 273 2.03 3.59 9.27
N GLY A 274 3.11 3.65 8.51
CA GLY A 274 4.45 3.67 9.12
C GLY A 274 5.44 2.71 8.48
N SER A 275 5.00 1.85 7.59
CA SER A 275 5.91 1.06 6.76
C SER A 275 6.43 1.88 5.58
N SER A 276 7.62 1.54 5.11
CA SER A 276 8.25 2.07 3.90
C SER A 276 8.81 0.91 3.08
N MET A 277 8.51 0.89 1.78
CA MET A 277 8.88 -0.20 0.86
C MET A 277 9.37 0.37 -0.47
N ARG A 278 10.33 -0.29 -1.10
CA ARG A 278 10.71 0.00 -2.49
C ARG A 278 9.55 -0.36 -3.43
N SER A 279 9.48 0.28 -4.59
CA SER A 279 8.42 0.00 -5.56
C SER A 279 8.39 -1.47 -6.00
N ARG A 280 9.55 -2.12 -6.18
CA ARG A 280 9.63 -3.56 -6.44
C ARG A 280 9.16 -4.42 -5.25
N ASP A 281 9.44 -4.00 -4.02
CA ASP A 281 8.93 -4.72 -2.85
C ASP A 281 7.40 -4.60 -2.71
N MET A 282 6.82 -3.45 -3.09
CA MET A 282 5.37 -3.33 -3.23
C MET A 282 4.81 -4.29 -4.28
N LEU A 283 5.52 -4.46 -5.40
CA LEU A 283 5.13 -5.43 -6.44
C LEU A 283 5.16 -6.87 -5.92
N LYS A 284 6.15 -7.26 -5.09
CA LYS A 284 6.18 -8.57 -4.45
C LYS A 284 4.91 -8.85 -3.64
N TRP A 285 4.42 -7.85 -2.88
CA TRP A 285 3.15 -7.98 -2.17
C TRP A 285 1.96 -8.18 -3.12
N GLY A 286 1.95 -7.46 -4.24
CA GLY A 286 0.95 -7.64 -5.29
C GLY A 286 0.98 -9.04 -5.88
N LEU A 287 2.15 -9.52 -6.29
CA LEU A 287 2.36 -10.86 -6.86
C LEU A 287 1.95 -11.96 -5.86
N MET A 288 2.44 -11.89 -4.61
CA MET A 288 2.08 -12.86 -3.57
C MET A 288 0.55 -12.87 -3.33
N THR A 289 -0.09 -11.71 -3.33
CA THR A 289 -1.55 -11.62 -3.14
C THR A 289 -2.33 -12.16 -4.34
N MET A 290 -1.89 -11.88 -5.56
CA MET A 290 -2.48 -12.45 -6.80
C MET A 290 -2.32 -13.96 -6.87
N ASN A 291 -1.20 -14.49 -6.39
CA ASN A 291 -0.91 -15.92 -6.29
C ASN A 291 -1.47 -16.55 -5.01
N GLU A 292 -2.55 -15.99 -4.47
CA GLU A 292 -3.27 -16.53 -3.30
C GLU A 292 -2.35 -16.87 -2.12
N GLY A 293 -1.30 -16.07 -1.89
CA GLY A 293 -0.40 -16.20 -0.76
C GLY A 293 0.86 -17.03 -1.02
N GLU A 294 1.05 -17.50 -2.24
CA GLU A 294 2.28 -18.18 -2.66
C GLU A 294 3.34 -17.16 -3.12
N TRP A 295 4.58 -17.37 -2.71
CA TRP A 295 5.74 -16.64 -3.16
C TRP A 295 6.90 -17.60 -3.46
N ASN A 296 7.39 -17.59 -4.71
CA ASN A 296 8.49 -18.44 -5.18
C ASN A 296 8.32 -19.93 -4.82
N GLY A 297 7.12 -20.48 -4.97
CA GLY A 297 6.79 -21.88 -4.71
C GLY A 297 6.58 -22.22 -3.22
N GLU A 298 6.67 -21.25 -2.30
CA GLU A 298 6.34 -21.43 -0.88
C GLU A 298 4.99 -20.76 -0.56
N GLN A 299 4.04 -21.51 0.01
CA GLN A 299 2.80 -20.95 0.55
C GLN A 299 3.11 -20.16 1.82
N LEU A 300 3.25 -18.84 1.71
CA LEU A 300 3.55 -17.95 2.84
C LEU A 300 2.32 -17.63 3.67
N ILE A 301 1.17 -17.51 3.03
CA ILE A 301 -0.12 -17.15 3.65
C ILE A 301 -1.18 -18.11 3.12
N PRO A 302 -2.10 -18.66 3.95
CA PRO A 302 -3.11 -19.57 3.44
C PRO A 302 -3.95 -18.94 2.32
N ALA A 303 -4.17 -19.65 1.23
CA ALA A 303 -4.97 -19.19 0.10
C ALA A 303 -6.38 -18.74 0.53
N GLU A 304 -7.00 -19.49 1.45
CA GLU A 304 -8.30 -19.12 2.03
C GLU A 304 -8.26 -17.75 2.71
N PHE A 305 -7.20 -17.47 3.50
CA PHE A 305 -7.04 -16.17 4.16
C PHE A 305 -6.93 -15.04 3.13
N VAL A 306 -6.11 -15.21 2.09
CA VAL A 306 -5.91 -14.18 1.04
C VAL A 306 -7.21 -13.91 0.28
N ARG A 307 -7.95 -14.96 -0.10
CA ARG A 307 -9.28 -14.80 -0.72
C ARG A 307 -10.21 -14.00 0.17
N LYS A 308 -10.33 -14.38 1.46
CA LYS A 308 -11.18 -13.70 2.44
C LYS A 308 -10.73 -12.25 2.69
N ALA A 309 -9.41 -12.01 2.76
CA ALA A 309 -8.85 -10.67 2.95
C ALA A 309 -9.16 -9.70 1.80
N THR A 310 -9.27 -10.21 0.59
CA THR A 310 -9.51 -9.41 -0.62
C THR A 310 -10.96 -9.49 -1.14
N GLU A 311 -11.86 -10.08 -0.34
CA GLU A 311 -13.28 -10.20 -0.67
C GLU A 311 -14.03 -8.87 -0.49
N LYS A 312 -15.14 -8.71 -1.21
CA LYS A 312 -16.04 -7.55 -1.07
C LYS A 312 -16.94 -7.70 0.17
N ILE A 313 -16.39 -7.49 1.37
CA ILE A 313 -17.14 -7.70 2.62
C ILE A 313 -18.04 -6.50 2.96
N ASN A 314 -17.51 -5.29 2.80
CA ASN A 314 -18.23 -4.05 3.12
C ASN A 314 -18.28 -3.17 1.87
N THR A 315 -19.41 -3.07 1.21
CA THR A 315 -19.58 -2.22 0.03
C THR A 315 -20.30 -0.93 0.43
N ASN A 316 -19.71 0.21 0.11
CA ASN A 316 -20.33 1.51 0.30
C ASN A 316 -21.27 1.85 -0.89
N PRO A 317 -22.12 2.90 -0.77
CA PRO A 317 -23.01 3.31 -1.85
C PRO A 317 -22.32 3.69 -3.17
N GLN A 318 -21.03 4.02 -3.13
CA GLN A 318 -20.20 4.36 -4.30
C GLN A 318 -19.57 3.12 -4.98
N GLY A 319 -19.94 1.90 -4.55
CA GLY A 319 -19.43 0.66 -5.13
C GLY A 319 -17.98 0.28 -4.70
N THR A 320 -17.39 1.03 -3.76
CA THR A 320 -16.09 0.66 -3.17
C THR A 320 -16.33 -0.31 -2.02
N SER A 321 -15.63 -1.43 -2.04
CA SER A 321 -15.70 -2.46 -1.00
C SER A 321 -14.41 -2.54 -0.19
N TYR A 322 -14.50 -3.16 0.99
CA TYR A 322 -13.39 -3.33 1.92
C TYR A 322 -13.43 -4.72 2.54
N GLY A 323 -12.34 -5.43 2.47
CA GLY A 323 -12.09 -6.70 3.17
C GLY A 323 -11.10 -6.49 4.33
N TYR A 324 -10.27 -7.49 4.67
CA TYR A 324 -9.26 -7.35 5.74
C TYR A 324 -8.16 -6.36 5.35
N PHE A 325 -8.45 -5.08 5.55
CA PHE A 325 -7.58 -3.93 5.21
C PHE A 325 -7.23 -3.81 3.72
N TRP A 326 -7.92 -4.51 2.83
CA TRP A 326 -7.82 -4.37 1.38
C TRP A 326 -9.06 -3.67 0.82
N TRP A 327 -8.85 -2.86 -0.19
CA TRP A 327 -9.91 -2.19 -0.95
C TRP A 327 -10.23 -2.98 -2.22
N SER A 328 -11.47 -2.87 -2.68
CA SER A 328 -11.85 -3.30 -4.00
C SER A 328 -12.91 -2.38 -4.62
N HIS A 329 -12.89 -2.25 -5.94
CA HIS A 329 -13.86 -1.48 -6.71
C HIS A 329 -13.84 -1.96 -8.16
N GLU A 330 -14.88 -1.63 -8.92
CA GLU A 330 -14.90 -1.88 -10.36
C GLU A 330 -14.20 -0.73 -11.09
N MET A 331 -13.37 -1.06 -12.08
CA MET A 331 -12.81 -0.17 -13.08
C MET A 331 -13.50 -0.47 -14.41
N ILE A 332 -13.85 0.57 -15.19
CA ILE A 332 -14.66 0.44 -16.40
C ILE A 332 -13.83 0.81 -17.62
N VAL A 333 -13.77 -0.10 -18.59
CA VAL A 333 -13.16 0.17 -19.90
C VAL A 333 -14.13 -0.23 -21.00
N GLY A 334 -14.65 0.76 -21.71
CA GLY A 334 -15.74 0.55 -22.66
C GLY A 334 -17.01 0.09 -21.94
N ASP A 335 -17.52 -1.08 -22.32
CA ASP A 335 -18.70 -1.74 -21.72
C ASP A 335 -18.34 -2.84 -20.71
N LYS A 336 -17.04 -3.01 -20.39
CA LYS A 336 -16.55 -4.06 -19.50
C LYS A 336 -16.14 -3.52 -18.14
N ASN A 337 -16.49 -4.27 -17.09
CA ASN A 337 -16.10 -4.00 -15.72
C ASN A 337 -14.97 -4.95 -15.31
N TYR A 338 -13.95 -4.41 -14.67
CA TYR A 338 -12.80 -5.13 -14.13
C TYR A 338 -12.70 -4.92 -12.64
N LEU A 339 -12.79 -5.99 -11.86
CA LEU A 339 -12.56 -5.92 -10.43
C LEU A 339 -11.11 -5.54 -10.16
N CYS A 340 -10.91 -4.42 -9.47
CA CYS A 340 -9.62 -3.99 -8.95
C CYS A 340 -9.56 -4.25 -7.44
N LYS A 341 -8.67 -5.14 -7.00
CA LYS A 341 -8.28 -5.32 -5.61
C LYS A 341 -7.07 -4.44 -5.32
N SER A 342 -7.01 -3.77 -4.16
CA SER A 342 -5.94 -2.78 -3.99
C SER A 342 -5.52 -2.51 -2.55
N GLY A 343 -4.21 -2.36 -2.34
CA GLY A 343 -3.64 -1.63 -1.22
C GLY A 343 -3.56 -0.14 -1.55
N ARG A 344 -4.05 0.74 -0.65
CA ARG A 344 -4.12 2.19 -0.91
C ARG A 344 -3.52 2.99 0.23
N GLY A 345 -2.64 3.92 -0.10
CA GLY A 345 -2.03 4.86 0.81
C GLY A 345 -2.23 6.32 0.40
N ALA A 346 -2.46 7.19 1.37
CA ALA A 346 -2.55 8.63 1.13
C ALA A 346 -1.29 9.13 0.41
N GLY A 347 -1.45 10.15 -0.41
CA GLY A 347 -0.34 10.68 -1.22
C GLY A 347 -0.17 9.98 -2.56
N GLY A 348 -0.87 8.88 -2.84
CA GLY A 348 -0.81 8.18 -4.12
C GLY A 348 0.05 6.91 -4.10
N GLN A 349 0.12 6.22 -2.97
CA GLN A 349 0.74 4.91 -2.86
C GLN A 349 -0.30 3.85 -3.23
N PHE A 350 -0.03 3.03 -4.24
CA PHE A 350 -0.98 2.01 -4.71
C PHE A 350 -0.31 0.71 -5.11
N ILE A 351 -0.96 -0.39 -4.73
CA ILE A 351 -0.83 -1.70 -5.34
C ILE A 351 -2.21 -2.00 -5.91
N LEU A 352 -2.39 -1.94 -7.21
CA LEU A 352 -3.65 -2.21 -7.91
C LEU A 352 -3.53 -3.54 -8.64
N MET A 353 -4.43 -4.45 -8.39
CA MET A 353 -4.44 -5.80 -8.95
C MET A 353 -5.74 -6.03 -9.73
N ILE A 354 -5.64 -6.43 -10.98
CA ILE A 354 -6.76 -6.75 -11.87
C ILE A 354 -6.73 -8.24 -12.21
N PRO A 355 -7.34 -9.11 -11.39
CA PRO A 355 -7.21 -10.57 -11.55
C PRO A 355 -7.64 -11.09 -12.92
N ALA A 356 -8.66 -10.49 -13.53
CA ALA A 356 -9.15 -10.90 -14.86
C ALA A 356 -8.15 -10.70 -16.00
N LEU A 357 -7.07 -9.94 -15.75
CA LEU A 357 -6.02 -9.63 -16.74
C LEU A 357 -4.64 -10.06 -16.25
N ASP A 358 -4.55 -10.69 -15.10
CA ASP A 358 -3.28 -10.93 -14.38
C ASP A 358 -2.35 -9.71 -14.37
N LEU A 359 -2.94 -8.52 -14.20
CA LEU A 359 -2.26 -7.23 -14.26
C LEU A 359 -2.09 -6.65 -12.86
N ILE A 360 -0.86 -6.22 -12.54
CA ILE A 360 -0.57 -5.46 -11.32
C ILE A 360 0.04 -4.11 -11.72
N MET A 361 -0.45 -3.05 -11.10
CA MET A 361 0.10 -1.70 -11.22
C MET A 361 0.58 -1.24 -9.85
N VAL A 362 1.85 -0.89 -9.73
CA VAL A 362 2.41 -0.25 -8.53
C VAL A 362 2.69 1.21 -8.83
N ILE A 363 2.19 2.09 -7.97
CA ILE A 363 2.37 3.54 -8.11
C ILE A 363 2.85 4.11 -6.79
N THR A 364 3.89 4.94 -6.81
CA THR A 364 4.26 5.81 -5.71
C THR A 364 4.16 7.27 -6.16
N ALA A 365 3.67 8.13 -5.27
CA ALA A 365 3.44 9.54 -5.59
C ALA A 365 3.39 10.42 -4.34
N HIS A 366 3.48 11.75 -4.52
CA HIS A 366 3.29 12.74 -3.46
C HIS A 366 2.26 13.79 -3.86
N GLN A 367 0.99 13.43 -3.87
CA GLN A 367 -0.08 14.32 -4.30
C GLN A 367 -1.26 14.37 -3.33
N LYS A 368 -2.09 15.40 -3.46
CA LYS A 368 -3.35 15.49 -2.73
C LYS A 368 -4.43 14.66 -3.44
N GLY A 369 -5.11 13.82 -2.69
CA GLY A 369 -6.26 13.05 -3.17
C GLY A 369 -5.88 11.78 -3.93
N MET A 370 -6.46 10.65 -3.52
CA MET A 370 -6.24 9.33 -4.14
C MET A 370 -7.06 9.14 -5.43
N GLY A 371 -8.21 9.81 -5.54
CA GLY A 371 -9.16 9.60 -6.65
C GLY A 371 -8.56 9.89 -8.03
N LYS A 372 -7.68 10.91 -8.14
CA LYS A 372 -7.01 11.23 -9.40
C LYS A 372 -6.16 10.06 -9.90
N MET A 373 -5.45 9.37 -9.01
CA MET A 373 -4.59 8.23 -9.39
C MET A 373 -5.41 7.02 -9.80
N LEU A 374 -6.48 6.70 -9.07
CA LEU A 374 -7.37 5.62 -9.44
C LEU A 374 -7.99 5.86 -10.82
N LYS A 375 -8.44 7.10 -11.07
CA LYS A 375 -8.95 7.52 -12.37
C LYS A 375 -7.88 7.42 -13.46
N THR A 376 -6.64 7.83 -13.19
CA THR A 376 -5.53 7.69 -14.14
C THR A 376 -5.25 6.21 -14.45
N ALA A 377 -5.26 5.33 -13.45
CA ALA A 377 -5.09 3.90 -13.67
C ALA A 377 -6.21 3.32 -14.54
N GLU A 378 -7.46 3.69 -14.26
CA GLU A 378 -8.64 3.24 -15.01
C GLU A 378 -8.68 3.77 -16.45
N GLU A 379 -8.43 5.07 -16.65
CA GLU A 379 -8.63 5.73 -17.95
C GLU A 379 -7.38 5.68 -18.87
N LYS A 380 -6.18 5.52 -18.30
CA LYS A 380 -4.92 5.64 -19.04
C LYS A 380 -4.08 4.36 -19.06
N ILE A 381 -4.09 3.57 -17.99
CA ILE A 381 -3.25 2.38 -17.90
C ILE A 381 -4.04 1.13 -18.30
N LEU A 382 -5.17 0.89 -17.63
CA LEU A 382 -5.97 -0.32 -17.85
C LEU A 382 -6.35 -0.54 -19.34
N PRO A 383 -6.77 0.48 -20.11
CA PRO A 383 -7.12 0.31 -21.53
C PRO A 383 -5.97 -0.19 -22.41
N LEU A 384 -4.71 0.00 -21.99
CA LEU A 384 -3.54 -0.50 -22.72
C LEU A 384 -3.45 -2.03 -22.72
N PHE A 385 -4.05 -2.67 -21.73
CA PHE A 385 -4.03 -4.13 -21.52
C PHE A 385 -5.34 -4.83 -21.88
N VAL A 386 -6.39 -4.07 -22.13
CA VAL A 386 -7.67 -4.60 -22.59
C VAL A 386 -7.64 -4.74 -24.11
N SER A 387 -7.94 -5.93 -24.62
CA SER A 387 -8.13 -6.14 -26.05
C SER A 387 -9.36 -5.35 -26.50
N THR A 388 -9.20 -4.28 -27.23
CA THR A 388 -10.26 -3.69 -28.01
C THR A 388 -10.62 -4.68 -29.12
N ASN A 389 -11.70 -5.44 -28.96
CA ASN A 389 -12.28 -6.11 -30.10
C ASN A 389 -12.63 -5.02 -31.11
N SER A 390 -11.77 -4.84 -32.13
CA SER A 390 -12.15 -4.11 -33.34
C SER A 390 -13.30 -4.89 -33.96
N GLN A 391 -14.50 -4.36 -33.88
CA GLN A 391 -15.64 -4.78 -34.72
C GLN A 391 -15.33 -4.42 -36.17
#